data_cc18d582eaa92325441970dff90c74ac
#
_entry.id   cc18d582eaa92325441970dff90c74ac
#
_cell.length_a   1.000
_cell.length_b   1.000
_cell.length_c   1.000
_cell.angle_alpha   90.00
_cell.angle_beta   90.00
_cell.angle_gamma   90.00
#
_symmetry.space_group_name_H-M   'P 1'
#
loop_
_entity.id
_entity.type
_entity.pdbx_description
1 polymer ?
#
loop_
_entity_poly.entity_id
_entity_poly.type
_entity_poly.pdbx_seq_one_letter_code
_entity_poly.pdbx_strand_id
1 'polypeptide(L)'
;MKRVLKTIFVAASSLLAGLILILLSVLLLLIGTESGTQFAWQRANAFLPETVEVNAIEGRLAGPLEIRGLKIKTTGFDLELDRVELDWAPSRLFWRELDVESIALQGLRYTQLETLPPKAKEESTPVTLPEEISLPLDVRVGKLSLRAFEFRSQPENPPIVVVSALLSVLADQHGVDISSLKIESPLFTVEGRTSLTTDRNYL
;
A
#
# COMPACT_ATOMS: atom_id res chain seq x y z
N MET A 1 -19.18 -44.95 -29.39
CA MET A 1 -19.15 -43.46 -29.26
C MET A 1 -18.92 -42.97 -27.84
N LYS A 2 -19.64 -43.41 -26.81
CA LYS A 2 -19.47 -42.89 -25.42
C LYS A 2 -18.07 -43.07 -24.83
N ARG A 3 -17.33 -44.15 -25.15
CA ARG A 3 -15.95 -44.34 -24.63
C ARG A 3 -14.94 -43.41 -25.24
N VAL A 4 -15.01 -43.13 -26.54
CA VAL A 4 -14.12 -42.19 -27.24
C VAL A 4 -14.33 -40.78 -26.74
N LEU A 5 -15.58 -40.34 -26.52
CA LEU A 5 -15.91 -39.04 -25.98
C LEU A 5 -15.35 -38.86 -24.55
N LYS A 6 -15.44 -39.91 -23.73
CA LYS A 6 -14.87 -39.90 -22.36
C LYS A 6 -13.33 -39.75 -22.37
N THR A 7 -12.66 -40.48 -23.30
CA THR A 7 -11.20 -40.41 -23.42
C THR A 7 -10.74 -39.02 -23.89
N ILE A 8 -11.45 -38.43 -24.86
CA ILE A 8 -11.17 -37.07 -25.34
C ILE A 8 -11.38 -36.02 -24.22
N PHE A 9 -12.46 -36.16 -23.45
CA PHE A 9 -12.74 -35.27 -22.31
C PHE A 9 -11.67 -35.37 -21.23
N VAL A 10 -11.23 -36.57 -20.86
CA VAL A 10 -10.16 -36.78 -19.87
C VAL A 10 -8.83 -36.22 -20.39
N ALA A 11 -8.50 -36.46 -21.66
CA ALA A 11 -7.27 -35.88 -22.24
C ALA A 11 -7.30 -34.37 -22.29
N ALA A 12 -8.42 -33.77 -22.68
CA ALA A 12 -8.58 -32.30 -22.68
C ALA A 12 -8.49 -31.71 -21.27
N SER A 13 -9.12 -32.36 -20.28
CA SER A 13 -9.05 -31.89 -18.87
C SER A 13 -7.65 -32.01 -18.30
N SER A 14 -6.88 -33.06 -18.62
CA SER A 14 -5.49 -33.21 -18.14
C SER A 14 -4.56 -32.17 -18.78
N LEU A 15 -4.78 -31.87 -20.07
CA LEU A 15 -4.00 -30.85 -20.77
C LEU A 15 -4.29 -29.43 -20.22
N LEU A 16 -5.57 -29.13 -19.94
CA LEU A 16 -5.97 -27.88 -19.30
C LEU A 16 -5.39 -27.76 -17.89
N ALA A 17 -5.46 -28.85 -17.09
CA ALA A 17 -4.86 -28.85 -15.75
C ALA A 17 -3.34 -28.65 -15.80
N GLY A 18 -2.65 -29.29 -16.75
CA GLY A 18 -1.22 -29.07 -16.98
C GLY A 18 -0.89 -27.64 -17.34
N LEU A 19 -1.68 -27.01 -18.23
CA LEU A 19 -1.52 -25.62 -18.60
C LEU A 19 -1.71 -24.67 -17.40
N ILE A 20 -2.73 -24.90 -16.60
CA ILE A 20 -3.00 -24.11 -15.37
C ILE A 20 -1.84 -24.25 -14.39
N LEU A 21 -1.31 -25.48 -14.20
CA LEU A 21 -0.16 -25.71 -13.33
C LEU A 21 1.10 -24.96 -13.80
N ILE A 22 1.36 -24.96 -15.09
CA ILE A 22 2.48 -24.21 -15.69
C ILE A 22 2.29 -22.71 -15.47
N LEU A 23 1.09 -22.18 -15.76
CA LEU A 23 0.80 -20.76 -15.55
C LEU A 23 0.96 -20.35 -14.08
N LEU A 24 0.45 -21.18 -13.17
CA LEU A 24 0.59 -20.95 -11.73
C LEU A 24 2.07 -20.96 -11.29
N SER A 25 2.85 -21.92 -11.81
CA SER A 25 4.29 -22.00 -11.53
C SER A 25 5.04 -20.78 -12.03
N VAL A 26 4.74 -20.32 -13.25
CA VAL A 26 5.33 -19.09 -13.82
C VAL A 26 4.94 -17.87 -12.98
N LEU A 27 3.68 -17.77 -12.57
CA LEU A 27 3.21 -16.69 -11.72
C LEU A 27 3.95 -16.69 -10.37
N LEU A 28 4.06 -17.85 -9.71
CA LEU A 28 4.80 -18.00 -8.45
C LEU A 28 6.27 -17.62 -8.58
N LEU A 29 6.91 -17.96 -9.70
CA LEU A 29 8.28 -17.55 -9.97
C LEU A 29 8.39 -16.03 -10.19
N LEU A 30 7.45 -15.42 -10.90
CA LEU A 30 7.42 -13.98 -11.14
C LEU A 30 7.28 -13.18 -9.85
N ILE A 31 6.36 -13.57 -8.96
CA ILE A 31 6.10 -12.82 -7.73
C ILE A 31 7.02 -13.23 -6.57
N GLY A 32 7.53 -14.48 -6.59
CA GLY A 32 8.32 -15.07 -5.51
C GLY A 32 9.84 -14.90 -5.64
N THR A 33 10.31 -14.37 -6.76
CA THR A 33 11.75 -14.19 -6.99
C THR A 33 12.11 -12.76 -7.31
N GLU A 34 13.34 -12.34 -7.00
CA GLU A 34 13.85 -11.02 -7.34
C GLU A 34 13.94 -10.81 -8.86
N SER A 35 14.43 -11.82 -9.59
CA SER A 35 14.48 -11.76 -11.05
C SER A 35 13.10 -11.60 -11.69
N GLY A 36 12.08 -12.25 -11.11
CA GLY A 36 10.71 -12.11 -11.55
C GLY A 36 10.17 -10.70 -11.26
N THR A 37 10.48 -10.13 -10.10
CA THR A 37 10.15 -8.75 -9.75
C THR A 37 10.79 -7.76 -10.72
N GLN A 38 12.08 -7.93 -11.03
CA GLN A 38 12.79 -7.07 -11.98
C GLN A 38 12.21 -7.18 -13.39
N PHE A 39 11.87 -8.40 -13.84
CA PHE A 39 11.21 -8.60 -15.13
C PHE A 39 9.84 -7.92 -15.18
N ALA A 40 9.01 -8.11 -14.14
CA ALA A 40 7.71 -7.47 -14.04
C ALA A 40 7.85 -5.93 -14.04
N TRP A 41 8.83 -5.41 -13.31
CA TRP A 41 9.14 -3.99 -13.26
C TRP A 41 9.55 -3.42 -14.61
N GLN A 42 10.47 -4.07 -15.32
CA GLN A 42 10.88 -3.63 -16.67
C GLN A 42 9.69 -3.51 -17.63
N ARG A 43 8.71 -4.40 -17.50
CA ARG A 43 7.48 -4.35 -18.30
C ARG A 43 6.54 -3.24 -17.82
N ALA A 44 6.34 -3.12 -16.50
CA ALA A 44 5.47 -2.11 -15.92
C ALA A 44 5.99 -0.69 -16.17
N ASN A 45 7.29 -0.48 -16.08
CA ASN A 45 7.93 0.83 -16.29
C ASN A 45 7.64 1.42 -17.68
N ALA A 46 7.43 0.58 -18.70
CA ALA A 46 7.08 1.03 -20.04
C ALA A 46 5.65 1.61 -20.14
N PHE A 47 4.81 1.34 -19.14
CA PHE A 47 3.42 1.82 -19.06
C PHE A 47 3.22 2.93 -18.04
N LEU A 48 4.27 3.30 -17.29
CA LEU A 48 4.18 4.40 -16.34
C LEU A 48 4.00 5.73 -17.08
N PRO A 49 3.12 6.60 -16.59
CA PRO A 49 3.04 7.96 -17.10
C PRO A 49 4.35 8.71 -16.84
N GLU A 50 4.69 9.66 -17.69
CA GLU A 50 5.89 10.52 -17.54
C GLU A 50 5.96 11.29 -16.21
N THR A 51 4.83 11.37 -15.53
CA THR A 51 4.70 12.01 -14.22
C THR A 51 5.26 11.15 -13.07
N VAL A 52 5.54 9.86 -13.31
CA VAL A 52 6.02 8.92 -12.30
C VAL A 52 7.38 8.37 -12.69
N GLU A 53 8.36 8.60 -11.85
CA GLU A 53 9.72 8.08 -12.00
C GLU A 53 10.06 7.18 -10.80
N VAL A 54 10.69 6.03 -11.05
CA VAL A 54 11.23 5.13 -10.03
C VAL A 54 12.62 4.71 -10.44
N ASN A 55 13.60 4.92 -9.57
CA ASN A 55 15.01 4.61 -9.89
C ASN A 55 15.30 3.11 -9.84
N ALA A 56 14.84 2.42 -8.81
CA ALA A 56 15.09 1.00 -8.65
C ALA A 56 13.99 0.31 -7.83
N ILE A 57 13.76 -0.97 -8.16
CA ILE A 57 12.94 -1.88 -7.34
C ILE A 57 13.78 -3.13 -7.09
N GLU A 58 13.93 -3.50 -5.83
CA GLU A 58 14.69 -4.66 -5.36
C GLU A 58 13.82 -5.54 -4.47
N GLY A 59 14.17 -6.82 -4.35
CA GLY A 59 13.41 -7.77 -3.53
C GLY A 59 12.35 -8.54 -4.32
N ARG A 60 11.30 -8.99 -3.63
CA ARG A 60 10.27 -9.88 -4.18
C ARG A 60 8.88 -9.27 -4.01
N LEU A 61 8.06 -9.35 -5.05
CA LEU A 61 6.67 -8.89 -4.98
C LEU A 61 5.86 -9.64 -3.90
N ALA A 62 6.19 -10.91 -3.67
CA ALA A 62 5.55 -11.74 -2.64
C ALA A 62 6.35 -11.82 -1.34
N GLY A 63 7.03 -10.75 -0.94
CA GLY A 63 7.82 -10.70 0.28
C GLY A 63 8.43 -9.33 0.49
N PRO A 64 9.63 -9.25 1.09
CA PRO A 64 10.32 -7.98 1.24
C PRO A 64 10.59 -7.33 -0.10
N LEU A 65 10.09 -6.10 -0.25
CA LEU A 65 10.23 -5.26 -1.44
C LEU A 65 10.81 -3.90 -1.05
N GLU A 66 11.77 -3.43 -1.81
CA GLU A 66 12.35 -2.11 -1.67
C GLU A 66 12.20 -1.31 -2.95
N ILE A 67 11.68 -0.09 -2.83
CA ILE A 67 11.57 0.89 -3.92
C ILE A 67 12.45 2.07 -3.57
N ARG A 68 13.30 2.49 -4.51
CA ARG A 68 14.19 3.63 -4.34
C ARG A 68 13.89 4.72 -5.35
N GLY A 69 13.91 5.96 -4.86
CA GLY A 69 13.83 7.16 -5.68
C GLY A 69 12.52 7.28 -6.44
N LEU A 70 11.38 7.10 -5.73
CA LEU A 70 10.06 7.37 -6.29
C LEU A 70 9.85 8.89 -6.37
N LYS A 71 9.49 9.37 -7.56
CA LYS A 71 9.09 10.76 -7.80
C LYS A 71 7.78 10.78 -8.55
N ILE A 72 6.85 11.61 -8.10
CA ILE A 72 5.57 11.85 -8.74
C ILE A 72 5.43 13.36 -8.92
N LYS A 73 5.38 13.82 -10.16
CA LYS A 73 5.24 15.22 -10.52
C LYS A 73 3.91 15.44 -11.22
N THR A 74 3.08 16.27 -10.63
CA THR A 74 1.80 16.67 -11.18
C THR A 74 1.70 18.19 -11.27
N THR A 75 0.64 18.71 -11.87
CA THR A 75 0.40 20.17 -11.88
C THR A 75 0.10 20.72 -10.48
N GLY A 76 -0.48 19.89 -9.58
CA GLY A 76 -0.91 20.32 -8.25
C GLY A 76 0.08 20.02 -7.13
N PHE A 77 0.97 19.06 -7.31
CA PHE A 77 1.95 18.69 -6.28
C PHE A 77 3.16 17.95 -6.85
N ASP A 78 4.27 18.06 -6.13
CA ASP A 78 5.46 17.22 -6.28
C ASP A 78 5.61 16.34 -5.04
N LEU A 79 5.80 15.04 -5.27
CA LEU A 79 6.09 14.06 -4.22
C LEU A 79 7.39 13.35 -4.57
N GLU A 80 8.32 13.37 -3.64
CA GLU A 80 9.57 12.62 -3.71
C GLU A 80 9.69 11.71 -2.50
N LEU A 81 10.17 10.49 -2.72
CA LEU A 81 10.37 9.50 -1.67
C LEU A 81 11.69 8.77 -1.95
N ASP A 82 12.62 8.90 -1.04
CA ASP A 82 13.97 8.35 -1.22
C ASP A 82 13.96 6.82 -1.17
N ARG A 83 13.19 6.25 -0.21
CA ARG A 83 13.13 4.80 0.01
C ARG A 83 11.82 4.37 0.62
N VAL A 84 11.27 3.28 0.08
CA VAL A 84 10.15 2.52 0.62
C VAL A 84 10.61 1.09 0.84
N GLU A 85 10.44 0.59 2.04
CA GLU A 85 10.57 -0.82 2.36
C GLU A 85 9.19 -1.35 2.75
N LEU A 86 8.79 -2.44 2.11
CA LEU A 86 7.52 -3.12 2.36
C LEU A 86 7.81 -4.59 2.66
N ASP A 87 7.39 -5.05 3.82
CA ASP A 87 7.35 -6.48 4.14
C ASP A 87 5.91 -6.91 4.39
N TRP A 88 5.43 -7.86 3.61
CA TRP A 88 4.05 -8.30 3.61
C TRP A 88 3.90 -9.76 3.20
N ALA A 89 2.79 -10.36 3.58
CA ALA A 89 2.49 -11.76 3.31
C ALA A 89 1.31 -11.89 2.33
N PRO A 90 1.54 -11.82 0.99
CA PRO A 90 0.45 -11.87 -0.01
C PRO A 90 -0.34 -13.19 0.01
N SER A 91 0.24 -14.27 0.52
CA SER A 91 -0.47 -15.55 0.70
C SER A 91 -1.67 -15.42 1.62
N ARG A 92 -1.67 -14.48 2.55
CA ARG A 92 -2.79 -14.21 3.46
C ARG A 92 -4.02 -13.64 2.76
N LEU A 93 -3.86 -13.04 1.58
CA LEU A 93 -4.99 -12.57 0.76
C LEU A 93 -5.98 -13.70 0.37
N PHE A 94 -5.51 -14.95 0.30
CA PHE A 94 -6.40 -16.11 0.07
C PHE A 94 -7.41 -16.31 1.22
N TRP A 95 -7.07 -15.83 2.42
CA TRP A 95 -7.95 -15.85 3.61
C TRP A 95 -8.61 -14.50 3.87
N ARG A 96 -8.57 -13.57 2.89
CA ARG A 96 -9.10 -12.22 3.01
C ARG A 96 -8.40 -11.38 4.09
N GLU A 97 -7.13 -11.67 4.35
CA GLU A 97 -6.28 -10.89 5.26
C GLU A 97 -5.20 -10.18 4.44
N LEU A 98 -5.12 -8.86 4.56
CA LEU A 98 -3.98 -8.07 4.12
C LEU A 98 -3.02 -7.95 5.31
N ASP A 99 -1.99 -8.78 5.33
CA ASP A 99 -1.01 -8.81 6.41
C ASP A 99 0.29 -8.14 5.95
N VAL A 100 0.49 -6.93 6.45
CA VAL A 100 1.70 -6.14 6.23
C VAL A 100 2.48 -6.13 7.54
N GLU A 101 3.64 -6.77 7.55
CA GLU A 101 4.50 -6.84 8.73
C GLU A 101 5.11 -5.47 9.00
N SER A 102 5.67 -4.84 7.97
CA SER A 102 6.22 -3.50 8.11
C SER A 102 6.18 -2.70 6.80
N ILE A 103 5.99 -1.39 6.97
CA ILE A 103 6.21 -0.37 5.94
C ILE A 103 7.18 0.65 6.53
N ALA A 104 8.31 0.86 5.85
CA ALA A 104 9.23 1.93 6.21
C ALA A 104 9.37 2.91 5.05
N LEU A 105 9.07 4.18 5.32
CA LEU A 105 9.20 5.31 4.39
C LEU A 105 10.33 6.19 4.86
N GLN A 106 11.24 6.56 3.97
CA GLN A 106 12.36 7.44 4.26
C GLN A 106 12.48 8.54 3.24
N GLY A 107 12.65 9.78 3.72
CA GLY A 107 12.88 10.95 2.89
C GLY A 107 11.66 11.34 2.06
N LEU A 108 10.46 11.28 2.66
CA LEU A 108 9.23 11.71 1.99
C LEU A 108 9.16 13.23 1.97
N ARG A 109 9.21 13.82 0.77
CA ARG A 109 9.05 15.24 0.52
C ARG A 109 7.79 15.47 -0.30
N TYR A 110 6.90 16.27 0.22
CA TYR A 110 5.67 16.66 -0.46
C TYR A 110 5.64 18.19 -0.58
N THR A 111 5.52 18.69 -1.80
CA THR A 111 5.39 20.11 -2.10
C THR A 111 4.11 20.37 -2.86
N GLN A 112 3.24 21.20 -2.34
CA GLN A 112 2.04 21.63 -3.03
C GLN A 112 2.41 22.78 -4.00
N LEU A 113 2.04 22.64 -5.27
CA LEU A 113 2.36 23.61 -6.33
C LEU A 113 1.21 24.57 -6.61
N GLU A 114 -0.03 24.08 -6.56
CA GLU A 114 -1.21 24.93 -6.73
C GLU A 114 -1.74 25.36 -5.37
N THR A 115 -1.94 26.67 -5.23
CA THR A 115 -2.82 27.21 -4.20
C THR A 115 -4.25 26.84 -4.60
N LEU A 116 -4.79 25.79 -4.01
CA LEU A 116 -6.24 25.59 -4.07
C LEU A 116 -6.88 26.91 -3.63
N PRO A 117 -7.75 27.53 -4.45
CA PRO A 117 -8.47 28.70 -4.00
C PRO A 117 -9.09 28.36 -2.65
N PRO A 118 -9.03 29.25 -1.65
CA PRO A 118 -9.59 28.96 -0.36
C PRO A 118 -11.03 28.50 -0.60
N LYS A 119 -11.30 27.21 -0.36
CA LYS A 119 -12.66 26.70 -0.39
C LYS A 119 -13.44 27.69 0.48
N ALA A 120 -14.39 28.42 -0.16
CA ALA A 120 -15.31 29.23 0.59
C ALA A 120 -15.75 28.37 1.76
N LYS A 121 -15.65 28.93 2.99
CA LYS A 121 -16.00 28.21 4.21
C LYS A 121 -17.31 27.46 3.96
N GLU A 122 -17.22 26.26 3.46
CA GLU A 122 -18.32 25.31 3.58
C GLU A 122 -18.48 25.19 5.08
N GLU A 123 -19.62 25.67 5.55
CA GLU A 123 -20.08 25.45 6.93
C GLU A 123 -19.68 24.03 7.27
N SER A 124 -18.91 23.87 8.33
CA SER A 124 -18.39 22.58 8.78
C SER A 124 -19.58 21.64 8.94
N THR A 125 -19.92 20.97 7.84
CA THR A 125 -20.84 19.84 7.89
C THR A 125 -20.19 18.88 8.89
N PRO A 126 -20.88 18.50 9.96
CA PRO A 126 -20.33 17.55 10.91
C PRO A 126 -19.86 16.34 10.10
N VAL A 127 -18.62 15.96 10.30
CA VAL A 127 -18.07 14.74 9.68
C VAL A 127 -18.89 13.59 10.22
N THR A 128 -19.92 13.21 9.49
CA THR A 128 -20.68 12.00 9.78
C THR A 128 -19.75 10.85 9.47
N LEU A 129 -19.23 10.22 10.51
CA LEU A 129 -18.51 8.95 10.37
C LEU A 129 -19.47 7.95 9.70
N PRO A 130 -19.00 7.17 8.71
CA PRO A 130 -19.85 6.15 8.11
C PRO A 130 -20.37 5.20 9.19
N GLU A 131 -21.65 4.93 9.18
CA GLU A 131 -22.31 4.04 10.17
C GLU A 131 -21.79 2.61 10.13
N GLU A 132 -21.18 2.19 9.02
CA GLU A 132 -20.52 0.90 8.85
C GLU A 132 -19.18 1.06 8.10
N ILE A 133 -18.10 0.60 8.71
CA ILE A 133 -16.82 0.39 8.02
C ILE A 133 -16.87 -1.05 7.52
N SER A 134 -17.40 -1.27 6.31
CA SER A 134 -17.41 -2.59 5.67
C SER A 134 -16.11 -2.77 4.89
N LEU A 135 -15.10 -3.35 5.53
CA LEU A 135 -13.89 -3.73 4.85
C LEU A 135 -14.09 -5.11 4.19
N PRO A 136 -13.76 -5.27 2.90
CA PRO A 136 -13.88 -6.56 2.21
C PRO A 136 -12.85 -7.58 2.68
N LEU A 137 -11.88 -7.15 3.47
CA LEU A 137 -10.78 -7.94 4.03
C LEU A 137 -10.29 -7.34 5.35
N ASP A 138 -9.73 -8.18 6.20
CA ASP A 138 -9.07 -7.76 7.42
C ASP A 138 -7.69 -7.19 7.09
N VAL A 139 -7.35 -6.03 7.66
CA VAL A 139 -6.09 -5.33 7.40
C VAL A 139 -5.27 -5.29 8.68
N ARG A 140 -4.08 -5.83 8.62
CA ARG A 140 -3.10 -5.75 9.69
C ARG A 140 -1.85 -5.04 9.18
N VAL A 141 -1.48 -3.95 9.84
CA VAL A 141 -0.19 -3.28 9.64
C VAL A 141 0.57 -3.31 10.95
N GLY A 142 1.54 -4.21 11.05
CA GLY A 142 2.32 -4.40 12.26
C GLY A 142 3.11 -3.15 12.63
N LYS A 143 3.79 -2.57 11.65
CA LYS A 143 4.60 -1.37 11.85
C LYS A 143 4.62 -0.50 10.62
N LEU A 144 4.16 0.74 10.73
CA LEU A 144 4.39 1.80 9.77
C LEU A 144 5.40 2.78 10.37
N SER A 145 6.53 2.98 9.72
CA SER A 145 7.54 3.95 10.12
C SER A 145 7.79 4.96 9.02
N LEU A 146 7.82 6.23 9.40
CA LEU A 146 8.14 7.35 8.52
C LEU A 146 9.34 8.08 9.13
N ARG A 147 10.38 8.33 8.33
CA ARG A 147 11.56 9.09 8.73
C ARG A 147 11.83 10.20 7.73
N ALA A 148 12.18 11.37 8.25
CA ALA A 148 12.50 12.55 7.45
C ALA A 148 11.35 12.91 6.48
N PHE A 149 10.19 13.26 7.04
CA PHE A 149 9.08 13.80 6.26
C PHE A 149 9.13 15.32 6.22
N GLU A 150 9.05 15.87 5.03
CA GLU A 150 8.96 17.31 4.79
C GLU A 150 7.67 17.63 4.02
N PHE A 151 6.90 18.53 4.55
CA PHE A 151 5.72 19.11 3.90
C PHE A 151 5.94 20.58 3.60
N ARG A 152 5.71 20.99 2.35
CA ARG A 152 5.71 22.38 1.90
C ARG A 152 4.36 22.74 1.30
N SER A 153 3.71 23.73 1.86
CA SER A 153 2.44 24.25 1.33
C SER A 153 2.61 25.07 0.05
N GLN A 154 3.82 25.58 -0.18
CA GLN A 154 4.26 26.29 -1.40
C GLN A 154 5.77 26.12 -1.52
N PRO A 155 6.35 26.16 -2.75
CA PRO A 155 7.79 25.99 -2.93
C PRO A 155 8.66 27.00 -2.14
N GLU A 156 8.16 28.20 -1.93
CA GLU A 156 8.85 29.31 -1.25
C GLU A 156 8.75 29.22 0.28
N ASN A 157 7.81 28.45 0.81
CA ASN A 157 7.58 28.35 2.25
C ASN A 157 8.57 27.41 2.93
N PRO A 158 8.97 27.68 4.18
CA PRO A 158 9.75 26.73 4.95
C PRO A 158 8.98 25.42 5.16
N PRO A 159 9.66 24.28 5.09
CA PRO A 159 9.00 23.00 5.29
C PRO A 159 8.56 22.77 6.73
N ILE A 160 7.44 22.11 6.90
CA ILE A 160 7.09 21.44 8.17
C ILE A 160 7.81 20.10 8.17
N VAL A 161 8.64 19.88 9.19
CA VAL A 161 9.49 18.69 9.28
C VAL A 161 8.97 17.77 10.39
N VAL A 162 8.78 16.48 10.05
CA VAL A 162 8.60 15.40 11.00
C VAL A 162 9.84 14.51 10.92
N VAL A 163 10.55 14.39 12.03
CA VAL A 163 11.80 13.60 12.10
C VAL A 163 11.50 12.13 12.03
N SER A 164 10.50 11.68 12.81
CA SER A 164 10.05 10.30 12.80
C SER A 164 8.56 10.19 13.14
N ALA A 165 7.89 9.22 12.52
CA ALA A 165 6.56 8.78 12.94
C ALA A 165 6.51 7.26 12.93
N LEU A 166 5.89 6.69 13.96
CA LEU A 166 5.65 5.25 14.11
C LEU A 166 4.16 5.04 14.35
N LEU A 167 3.61 4.06 13.66
CA LEU A 167 2.20 3.69 13.76
C LEU A 167 2.06 2.18 13.65
N SER A 168 1.19 1.60 14.48
CA SER A 168 0.75 0.20 14.35
C SER A 168 -0.76 0.16 14.33
N VAL A 169 -1.33 -0.49 13.31
CA VAL A 169 -2.78 -0.51 13.05
C VAL A 169 -3.26 -1.93 12.83
N LEU A 170 -4.39 -2.23 13.43
CA LEU A 170 -5.20 -3.41 13.12
C LEU A 170 -6.60 -2.92 12.76
N ALA A 171 -7.08 -3.32 11.59
CA ALA A 171 -8.42 -2.99 11.14
C ALA A 171 -9.12 -4.27 10.66
N ASP A 172 -10.31 -4.52 11.19
CA ASP A 172 -11.16 -5.64 10.83
C ASP A 172 -12.63 -5.19 10.69
N GLN A 173 -13.53 -6.15 10.54
CA GLN A 173 -14.97 -5.87 10.44
C GLN A 173 -15.58 -5.25 11.72
N HIS A 174 -14.86 -5.30 12.84
CA HIS A 174 -15.32 -4.83 14.15
C HIS A 174 -14.81 -3.43 14.48
N GLY A 175 -13.76 -2.96 13.77
CA GLY A 175 -13.24 -1.62 13.97
C GLY A 175 -11.79 -1.43 13.58
N VAL A 176 -11.22 -0.36 14.08
CA VAL A 176 -9.82 0.03 13.88
C VAL A 176 -9.15 0.23 15.23
N ASP A 177 -8.07 -0.48 15.46
CA ASP A 177 -7.22 -0.33 16.65
C ASP A 177 -5.87 0.27 16.24
N ILE A 178 -5.51 1.40 16.81
CA ILE A 178 -4.20 2.01 16.70
C ILE A 178 -3.46 1.74 18.01
N SER A 179 -2.71 0.65 18.04
CA SER A 179 -2.04 0.18 19.25
C SER A 179 -0.85 1.05 19.67
N SER A 180 -0.22 1.74 18.71
CA SER A 180 0.81 2.73 19.00
C SER A 180 0.84 3.83 17.93
N LEU A 181 0.93 5.06 18.39
CA LEU A 181 1.22 6.24 17.58
C LEU A 181 2.32 7.03 18.28
N LYS A 182 3.41 7.30 17.58
CA LYS A 182 4.46 8.20 18.05
C LYS A 182 4.91 9.08 16.91
N ILE A 183 4.87 10.38 17.10
CA ILE A 183 5.33 11.40 16.13
C ILE A 183 6.33 12.29 16.82
N GLU A 184 7.50 12.43 16.22
CA GLU A 184 8.57 13.31 16.68
C GLU A 184 8.86 14.39 15.63
N SER A 185 8.78 15.64 16.05
CA SER A 185 9.12 16.82 15.28
C SER A 185 10.11 17.67 16.08
N PRO A 186 10.89 18.56 15.48
CA PRO A 186 11.72 19.52 16.21
C PRO A 186 10.95 20.39 17.19
N LEU A 187 9.63 20.54 17.00
CA LEU A 187 8.79 21.44 17.78
C LEU A 187 7.93 20.71 18.83
N PHE A 188 7.63 19.42 18.61
CA PHE A 188 6.73 18.66 19.49
C PHE A 188 6.95 17.14 19.38
N THR A 189 6.53 16.45 20.40
CA THR A 189 6.39 14.98 20.38
C THR A 189 4.95 14.64 20.75
N VAL A 190 4.32 13.74 19.97
CA VAL A 190 2.98 13.21 20.23
C VAL A 190 3.09 11.71 20.39
N GLU A 191 2.51 11.19 21.46
CA GLU A 191 2.37 9.75 21.70
C GLU A 191 0.93 9.44 22.06
N GLY A 192 0.41 8.33 21.55
CA GLY A 192 -0.97 7.96 21.81
C GLY A 192 -1.31 6.55 21.37
N ARG A 193 -2.52 6.14 21.75
CA ARG A 193 -3.20 4.96 21.24
C ARG A 193 -4.70 5.26 21.22
N THR A 194 -5.40 4.67 20.29
CA THR A 194 -6.85 4.82 20.17
C THR A 194 -7.45 3.58 19.54
N SER A 195 -8.70 3.31 19.87
CA SER A 195 -9.48 2.27 19.23
C SER A 195 -10.85 2.82 18.87
N LEU A 196 -11.32 2.48 17.68
CA LEU A 196 -12.67 2.77 17.20
C LEU A 196 -13.35 1.44 16.94
N THR A 197 -14.34 1.11 17.76
CA THR A 197 -15.13 -0.13 17.62
C THR A 197 -16.49 0.20 17.04
N THR A 198 -16.94 -0.56 16.06
CA THR A 198 -18.28 -0.45 15.46
C THR A 198 -19.21 -1.49 16.08
N ASP A 199 -19.25 -1.58 17.42
CA ASP A 199 -20.17 -2.49 18.10
C ASP A 199 -21.61 -2.00 17.98
N ARG A 200 -22.46 -2.83 17.38
CA ARG A 200 -23.92 -2.61 17.23
C ARG A 200 -24.71 -2.75 18.56
N ASN A 201 -24.05 -2.78 19.70
CA ASN A 201 -24.70 -3.00 20.99
C ASN A 201 -24.83 -1.71 21.83
N TYR A 202 -25.39 -0.66 21.23
CA TYR A 202 -26.04 0.40 21.99
C TYR A 202 -27.55 0.39 21.68
N LEU A 203 -28.25 -0.58 22.24
CA LEU A 203 -29.68 -0.53 22.53
C LEU A 203 -29.90 -0.76 24.02
#